data_2f4fe9aa618ff5954cd04843f5c2d094
#
_entry.id   2f4fe9aa618ff5954cd04843f5c2d094
#
_cell.length_a   1.000
_cell.length_b   1.000
_cell.length_c   1.000
_cell.angle_alpha   90.00
_cell.angle_beta   90.00
_cell.angle_gamma   90.00
#
_symmetry.space_group_name_H-M   'P 1'
#
loop_
_entity.id
_entity.type
_entity.pdbx_description
1 polymer ?
#
loop_
_entity_poly.entity_id
_entity_poly.type
_entity_poly.pdbx_seq_one_letter_code
_entity_poly.pdbx_strand_id
1 'polypeptide(L)'
;MQETLRALLIQDMARALLLAAAAAVIVLLSGRAWIELLKRRNIRKRARNEGSDTMVSYGQITMGGVMIVVPVVFLTSLFNLIDRWSMLLPLAVMVGYAILGAVDDYFSLEVVPSSHYGLTERVKSALQWLIAIVASVVLYLPAPYGLGHSGMVFVPFVGQLDVGIYVIPIAGLIIWATVNAVNITDGVDGLSGWTLLVAFGAYGVIAFLNGDFTNLMALCFTLVGACAGYLWFNAHPAPVIMGDLGSMALGGALAVIALQSQQWLLLPMVGIVFVVEALSSFVQIWYYKYTRRTTGTPVRLLKMAPLHHHLRITGWSNPQITQRFVVITLASSMVAIALAMRA
;
A
#
# COMPACT_ATOMS: atom_id res chain seq x y z
N MET A 1 -19.60 -12.12 -31.93
CA MET A 1 -18.29 -11.77 -31.35
C MET A 1 -18.38 -10.67 -30.29
N GLN A 2 -18.98 -9.50 -30.58
CA GLN A 2 -19.12 -8.42 -29.58
C GLN A 2 -20.01 -8.80 -28.38
N GLU A 3 -21.12 -9.50 -28.57
CA GLU A 3 -22.00 -9.94 -27.48
C GLU A 3 -21.31 -10.97 -26.56
N THR A 4 -20.53 -11.88 -27.14
CA THR A 4 -19.77 -12.87 -26.36
C THR A 4 -18.68 -12.20 -25.53
N LEU A 5 -17.97 -11.22 -26.08
CA LEU A 5 -16.96 -10.45 -25.37
C LEU A 5 -17.57 -9.64 -24.20
N ARG A 6 -18.71 -8.99 -24.44
CA ARG A 6 -19.46 -8.29 -23.39
C ARG A 6 -19.92 -9.22 -22.27
N ALA A 7 -20.41 -10.41 -22.60
CA ALA A 7 -20.83 -11.40 -21.61
C ALA A 7 -19.66 -11.86 -20.75
N LEU A 8 -18.48 -12.10 -21.33
CA LEU A 8 -17.28 -12.48 -20.58
C LEU A 8 -16.81 -11.36 -19.66
N LEU A 9 -16.77 -10.11 -20.12
CA LEU A 9 -16.38 -8.96 -19.28
C LEU A 9 -17.34 -8.74 -18.10
N ILE A 10 -18.65 -8.94 -18.31
CA ILE A 10 -19.65 -8.86 -17.24
C ILE A 10 -19.44 -9.98 -16.23
N GLN A 11 -19.14 -11.20 -16.69
CA GLN A 11 -18.87 -12.34 -15.81
C GLN A 11 -17.60 -12.13 -14.97
N ASP A 12 -16.52 -11.62 -15.56
CA ASP A 12 -15.28 -11.34 -14.85
C ASP A 12 -15.46 -10.23 -13.81
N MET A 13 -16.23 -9.17 -14.14
CA MET A 13 -16.56 -8.11 -13.19
C MET A 13 -17.43 -8.64 -12.04
N ALA A 14 -18.44 -9.45 -12.34
CA ALA A 14 -19.29 -10.06 -11.31
C ALA A 14 -18.47 -10.92 -10.36
N ARG A 15 -17.53 -11.73 -10.89
CA ARG A 15 -16.58 -12.52 -10.10
C ARG A 15 -15.72 -11.63 -9.20
N ALA A 16 -15.16 -10.54 -9.72
CA ALA A 16 -14.33 -9.62 -8.97
C ALA A 16 -15.10 -8.97 -7.80
N LEU A 17 -16.35 -8.54 -8.05
CA LEU A 17 -17.23 -7.97 -7.03
C LEU A 17 -17.64 -8.99 -5.96
N LEU A 18 -17.88 -10.25 -6.35
CA LEU A 18 -18.17 -11.32 -5.39
C LEU A 18 -16.96 -11.62 -4.50
N LEU A 19 -15.75 -11.61 -5.06
CA LEU A 19 -14.52 -11.77 -4.29
C LEU A 19 -14.30 -10.60 -3.33
N ALA A 20 -14.60 -9.36 -3.76
CA ALA A 20 -14.59 -8.19 -2.88
C ALA A 20 -15.55 -8.35 -1.70
N ALA A 21 -16.80 -8.73 -1.99
CA ALA A 21 -17.82 -8.96 -0.95
C ALA A 21 -17.38 -10.08 0.00
N ALA A 22 -16.88 -11.20 -0.52
CA ALA A 22 -16.39 -12.31 0.28
C ALA A 22 -15.22 -11.88 1.19
N ALA A 23 -14.25 -11.12 0.66
CA ALA A 23 -13.14 -10.59 1.44
C ALA A 23 -13.62 -9.68 2.58
N ALA A 24 -14.53 -8.75 2.29
CA ALA A 24 -15.13 -7.88 3.30
C ALA A 24 -15.84 -8.67 4.41
N VAL A 25 -16.66 -9.65 4.03
CA VAL A 25 -17.39 -10.51 4.98
C VAL A 25 -16.44 -11.32 5.86
N ILE A 26 -15.39 -11.93 5.28
CA ILE A 26 -14.38 -12.69 6.05
C ILE A 26 -13.71 -11.77 7.08
N VAL A 27 -13.32 -10.55 6.68
CA VAL A 27 -12.70 -9.59 7.60
C VAL A 27 -13.67 -9.17 8.70
N LEU A 28 -14.92 -8.86 8.36
CA LEU A 28 -15.94 -8.45 9.35
C LEU A 28 -16.23 -9.54 10.37
N LEU A 29 -16.31 -10.79 9.93
CA LEU A 29 -16.60 -11.94 10.82
C LEU A 29 -15.39 -12.30 11.69
N SER A 30 -14.16 -12.26 11.15
CA SER A 30 -12.94 -12.67 11.86
C SER A 30 -12.30 -11.55 12.68
N GLY A 31 -12.58 -10.28 12.36
CA GLY A 31 -11.86 -9.13 12.88
C GLY A 31 -11.94 -8.98 14.39
N ARG A 32 -13.11 -9.17 15.00
CA ARG A 32 -13.25 -9.11 16.46
C ARG A 32 -12.40 -10.17 17.16
N ALA A 33 -12.46 -11.42 16.68
CA ALA A 33 -11.68 -12.51 17.23
C ALA A 33 -10.18 -12.24 17.12
N TRP A 34 -9.72 -11.67 15.99
CA TRP A 34 -8.35 -11.27 15.80
C TRP A 34 -7.92 -10.18 16.78
N ILE A 35 -8.69 -9.10 16.90
CA ILE A 35 -8.42 -8.01 17.85
C ILE A 35 -8.33 -8.54 19.28
N GLU A 36 -9.23 -9.42 19.69
CA GLU A 36 -9.18 -10.03 21.02
C GLU A 36 -7.96 -10.92 21.23
N LEU A 37 -7.54 -11.68 20.20
CA LEU A 37 -6.30 -12.46 20.24
C LEU A 37 -5.09 -11.56 20.45
N LEU A 38 -4.98 -10.46 19.69
CA LEU A 38 -3.91 -9.48 19.82
C LEU A 38 -3.90 -8.84 21.23
N LYS A 39 -5.09 -8.51 21.77
CA LYS A 39 -5.24 -8.01 23.14
C LYS A 39 -4.72 -9.01 24.18
N ARG A 40 -5.15 -10.28 24.08
CA ARG A 40 -4.75 -11.34 25.02
C ARG A 40 -3.23 -11.61 24.96
N ARG A 41 -2.62 -11.45 23.78
CA ARG A 41 -1.17 -11.60 23.58
C ARG A 41 -0.38 -10.34 23.91
N ASN A 42 -1.03 -9.28 24.37
CA ASN A 42 -0.44 -7.96 24.66
C ASN A 42 0.40 -7.39 23.50
N ILE A 43 -0.09 -7.57 22.27
CA ILE A 43 0.59 -7.10 21.06
C ILE A 43 0.27 -5.62 20.87
N ARG A 44 1.04 -4.77 21.58
CA ARG A 44 0.89 -3.33 21.61
C ARG A 44 2.17 -2.65 21.17
N LYS A 45 2.06 -1.61 20.37
CA LYS A 45 3.21 -0.82 19.91
C LYS A 45 3.78 -0.01 21.08
N ARG A 46 5.11 -0.04 21.24
CA ARG A 46 5.81 0.73 22.27
C ARG A 46 5.61 2.23 22.00
N ALA A 47 5.40 2.99 23.06
CA ALA A 47 5.38 4.42 23.02
C ALA A 47 6.72 4.98 22.56
N ARG A 48 6.72 5.88 21.58
CA ARG A 48 7.90 6.62 21.15
C ARG A 48 7.85 8.02 21.76
N ASN A 49 8.79 8.33 22.64
CA ASN A 49 8.93 9.69 23.23
C ASN A 49 9.56 10.62 22.18
N GLU A 50 8.76 11.12 21.27
CA GLU A 50 9.16 12.19 20.36
C GLU A 50 8.47 13.50 20.76
N GLY A 51 8.98 14.18 21.79
CA GLY A 51 8.60 15.55 22.15
C GLY A 51 7.10 15.79 22.38
N SER A 52 6.78 16.19 23.52
CA SER A 52 5.61 16.72 24.23
C SER A 52 4.16 16.58 23.76
N ASP A 53 3.81 16.16 22.53
CA ASP A 53 2.41 16.13 22.07
C ASP A 53 2.03 14.91 21.20
N THR A 54 2.83 13.89 21.16
CA THR A 54 2.50 12.66 20.39
C THR A 54 1.78 11.63 21.25
N MET A 55 0.62 11.96 21.74
CA MET A 55 -0.29 11.03 22.46
C MET A 55 -0.93 9.97 21.52
N VAL A 56 -0.33 9.63 20.38
CA VAL A 56 -1.10 9.03 19.30
C VAL A 56 -1.09 7.53 19.24
N SER A 57 -0.12 6.86 19.83
CA SER A 57 -0.01 5.40 19.66
C SER A 57 0.24 4.64 20.95
N TYR A 58 0.09 5.28 22.10
CA TYR A 58 0.34 4.63 23.36
C TYR A 58 -0.63 3.48 23.60
N GLY A 59 -0.10 2.26 23.59
CA GLY A 59 -0.88 1.08 23.89
C GLY A 59 -1.88 0.64 22.83
N GLN A 60 -1.86 1.23 21.63
CA GLN A 60 -2.69 0.75 20.52
C GLN A 60 -2.21 -0.62 20.04
N ILE A 61 -3.19 -1.48 19.73
CA ILE A 61 -2.93 -2.80 19.21
C ILE A 61 -2.43 -2.65 17.77
N THR A 62 -1.30 -3.25 17.44
CA THR A 62 -0.73 -3.30 16.09
C THR A 62 -0.99 -4.64 15.38
N MET A 63 -0.44 -4.81 14.18
CA MET A 63 -0.62 -5.99 13.32
C MET A 63 -2.06 -6.23 12.83
N GLY A 64 -2.87 -5.17 12.74
CA GLY A 64 -4.20 -5.23 12.14
C GLY A 64 -4.18 -5.60 10.65
N GLY A 65 -3.06 -5.37 9.97
CA GLY A 65 -2.87 -5.71 8.56
C GLY A 65 -3.07 -7.20 8.24
N VAL A 66 -2.91 -8.09 9.21
CA VAL A 66 -3.23 -9.54 9.04
C VAL A 66 -4.67 -9.74 8.61
N MET A 67 -5.60 -8.90 9.10
CA MET A 67 -7.02 -8.96 8.74
C MET A 67 -7.26 -8.72 7.25
N ILE A 68 -6.33 -8.04 6.57
CA ILE A 68 -6.39 -7.80 5.12
C ILE A 68 -5.59 -8.89 4.37
N VAL A 69 -4.34 -9.10 4.77
CA VAL A 69 -3.39 -9.96 4.06
C VAL A 69 -3.88 -11.40 3.98
N VAL A 70 -4.34 -11.97 5.10
CA VAL A 70 -4.75 -13.40 5.14
C VAL A 70 -5.96 -13.68 4.26
N PRO A 71 -7.09 -12.95 4.32
CA PRO A 71 -8.22 -13.17 3.44
C PRO A 71 -7.87 -12.96 1.96
N VAL A 72 -7.05 -11.95 1.63
CA VAL A 72 -6.64 -11.69 0.24
C VAL A 72 -5.80 -12.85 -0.29
N VAL A 73 -4.78 -13.31 0.45
CA VAL A 73 -3.97 -14.47 0.06
C VAL A 73 -4.85 -15.70 -0.12
N PHE A 74 -5.73 -15.99 0.84
CA PHE A 74 -6.62 -17.14 0.81
C PHE A 74 -7.55 -17.12 -0.42
N LEU A 75 -8.30 -16.05 -0.61
CA LEU A 75 -9.25 -15.96 -1.74
C LEU A 75 -8.53 -15.92 -3.09
N THR A 76 -7.42 -15.19 -3.20
CA THR A 76 -6.66 -15.13 -4.46
C THR A 76 -6.04 -16.48 -4.79
N SER A 77 -5.52 -17.22 -3.81
CA SER A 77 -4.96 -18.55 -4.03
C SER A 77 -6.00 -19.56 -4.48
N LEU A 78 -7.22 -19.50 -3.93
CA LEU A 78 -8.29 -20.43 -4.29
C LEU A 78 -8.96 -20.12 -5.63
N PHE A 79 -9.15 -18.85 -5.94
CA PHE A 79 -10.03 -18.45 -7.05
C PHE A 79 -9.32 -17.71 -8.18
N ASN A 80 -8.11 -17.21 -7.97
CA ASN A 80 -7.45 -16.33 -8.95
C ASN A 80 -6.03 -16.80 -9.34
N LEU A 81 -5.49 -17.83 -8.67
CA LEU A 81 -4.15 -18.36 -8.94
C LEU A 81 -4.17 -19.57 -9.90
N ILE A 82 -5.30 -20.28 -9.99
CA ILE A 82 -5.43 -21.47 -10.81
C ILE A 82 -5.17 -21.10 -12.27
N ASP A 83 -4.20 -21.79 -12.91
CA ASP A 83 -3.73 -21.58 -14.28
C ASP A 83 -3.13 -20.20 -14.61
N ARG A 84 -2.75 -19.40 -13.60
CA ARG A 84 -2.33 -18.01 -13.78
C ARG A 84 -1.15 -17.60 -12.91
N TRP A 85 0.02 -18.06 -13.30
CA TRP A 85 1.30 -17.78 -12.60
C TRP A 85 1.61 -16.30 -12.38
N SER A 86 1.05 -15.40 -13.23
CA SER A 86 1.24 -13.94 -13.08
C SER A 86 0.74 -13.40 -11.74
N MET A 87 -0.22 -14.06 -11.09
CA MET A 87 -0.74 -13.64 -9.79
C MET A 87 0.16 -14.05 -8.61
N LEU A 88 1.14 -14.94 -8.84
CA LEU A 88 2.11 -15.28 -7.79
C LEU A 88 2.98 -14.08 -7.40
N LEU A 89 3.35 -13.22 -8.35
CA LEU A 89 4.24 -12.11 -8.07
C LEU A 89 3.63 -11.10 -7.07
N PRO A 90 2.43 -10.52 -7.30
CA PRO A 90 1.84 -9.59 -6.33
C PRO A 90 1.57 -10.24 -4.98
N LEU A 91 1.16 -11.53 -4.94
CA LEU A 91 0.99 -12.28 -3.70
C LEU A 91 2.31 -12.51 -2.97
N ALA A 92 3.36 -12.95 -3.67
CA ALA A 92 4.67 -13.20 -3.08
C ALA A 92 5.28 -11.91 -2.51
N VAL A 93 5.16 -10.80 -3.24
CA VAL A 93 5.63 -9.49 -2.78
C VAL A 93 4.84 -9.02 -1.57
N MET A 94 3.50 -9.15 -1.62
CA MET A 94 2.63 -8.81 -0.48
C MET A 94 3.00 -9.63 0.77
N VAL A 95 3.15 -10.95 0.64
CA VAL A 95 3.54 -11.84 1.75
C VAL A 95 4.96 -11.55 2.22
N GLY A 96 5.90 -11.35 1.32
CA GLY A 96 7.28 -11.01 1.66
C GLY A 96 7.39 -9.73 2.49
N TYR A 97 6.69 -8.67 2.07
CA TYR A 97 6.62 -7.43 2.85
C TYR A 97 5.78 -7.57 4.12
N ALA A 98 4.73 -8.41 4.13
CA ALA A 98 3.99 -8.72 5.35
C ALA A 98 4.88 -9.38 6.40
N ILE A 99 5.71 -10.34 6.00
CA ILE A 99 6.67 -11.00 6.91
C ILE A 99 7.69 -9.99 7.43
N LEU A 100 8.27 -9.17 6.54
CA LEU A 100 9.24 -8.15 6.95
C LEU A 100 8.61 -7.14 7.91
N GLY A 101 7.40 -6.66 7.61
CA GLY A 101 6.66 -5.75 8.48
C GLY A 101 6.25 -6.39 9.82
N ALA A 102 5.89 -7.69 9.81
CA ALA A 102 5.60 -8.43 11.04
C ALA A 102 6.83 -8.54 11.95
N VAL A 103 8.02 -8.77 11.36
CA VAL A 103 9.29 -8.79 12.10
C VAL A 103 9.59 -7.40 12.68
N ASP A 104 9.38 -6.34 11.90
CA ASP A 104 9.59 -4.96 12.37
C ASP A 104 8.62 -4.59 13.50
N ASP A 105 7.32 -4.88 13.31
CA ASP A 105 6.30 -4.70 14.34
C ASP A 105 6.63 -5.49 15.62
N TYR A 106 7.10 -6.76 15.50
CA TYR A 106 7.47 -7.59 16.64
C TYR A 106 8.59 -6.96 17.49
N PHE A 107 9.66 -6.45 16.87
CA PHE A 107 10.74 -5.77 17.58
C PHE A 107 10.35 -4.40 18.14
N SER A 108 9.26 -3.82 17.68
CA SER A 108 8.70 -2.55 18.19
C SER A 108 7.65 -2.74 19.30
N LEU A 109 7.34 -4.00 19.71
CA LEU A 109 6.39 -4.26 20.79
C LEU A 109 6.89 -3.79 22.15
N GLU A 110 5.98 -3.38 23.01
CA GLU A 110 6.26 -2.95 24.39
C GLU A 110 6.87 -4.08 25.25
N VAL A 111 6.46 -5.33 24.99
CA VAL A 111 6.90 -6.51 25.75
C VAL A 111 8.27 -7.05 25.33
N VAL A 112 8.82 -6.58 24.21
CA VAL A 112 10.13 -7.06 23.70
C VAL A 112 11.23 -6.14 24.22
N PRO A 113 12.17 -6.64 25.03
CA PRO A 113 13.29 -5.84 25.52
C PRO A 113 14.30 -5.64 24.37
N SER A 114 14.12 -4.58 23.60
CA SER A 114 15.05 -4.19 22.54
C SER A 114 15.55 -2.77 22.78
N SER A 115 16.80 -2.48 22.43
CA SER A 115 17.36 -1.14 22.46
C SER A 115 16.88 -0.24 21.33
N HIS A 116 16.21 -0.83 20.34
CA HIS A 116 15.71 -0.14 19.14
C HIS A 116 14.19 -0.35 19.02
N TYR A 117 13.52 0.64 18.41
CA TYR A 117 12.10 0.56 18.05
C TYR A 117 11.97 -0.08 16.66
N GLY A 118 11.86 -1.43 16.60
CA GLY A 118 11.85 -2.18 15.35
C GLY A 118 13.24 -2.55 14.83
N LEU A 119 13.31 -2.93 13.57
CA LEU A 119 14.56 -3.16 12.86
C LEU A 119 15.35 -1.85 12.66
N THR A 120 16.67 -1.92 12.59
CA THR A 120 17.45 -0.74 12.20
C THR A 120 17.08 -0.32 10.77
N GLU A 121 17.02 0.99 10.52
CA GLU A 121 16.66 1.54 9.20
C GLU A 121 17.48 0.95 8.04
N ARG A 122 18.76 0.66 8.30
CA ARG A 122 19.66 0.05 7.28
C ARG A 122 19.24 -1.37 6.94
N VAL A 123 18.95 -2.20 7.93
CA VAL A 123 18.53 -3.59 7.75
C VAL A 123 17.15 -3.63 7.10
N LYS A 124 16.21 -2.83 7.60
CA LYS A 124 14.86 -2.70 7.04
C LYS A 124 14.93 -2.32 5.56
N SER A 125 15.66 -1.26 5.23
CA SER A 125 15.81 -0.79 3.84
C SER A 125 16.52 -1.83 2.95
N ALA A 126 17.56 -2.50 3.43
CA ALA A 126 18.26 -3.53 2.66
C ALA A 126 17.35 -4.72 2.31
N LEU A 127 16.54 -5.20 3.27
CA LEU A 127 15.57 -6.27 3.03
C LEU A 127 14.43 -5.82 2.10
N GLN A 128 13.97 -4.58 2.22
CA GLN A 128 13.00 -4.00 1.29
C GLN A 128 13.55 -3.97 -0.14
N TRP A 129 14.79 -3.52 -0.32
CA TRP A 129 15.45 -3.51 -1.63
C TRP A 129 15.66 -4.91 -2.20
N LEU A 130 15.99 -5.89 -1.37
CA LEU A 130 16.13 -7.28 -1.79
C LEU A 130 14.81 -7.80 -2.41
N ILE A 131 13.69 -7.63 -1.70
CA ILE A 131 12.37 -8.03 -2.20
C ILE A 131 12.03 -7.26 -3.48
N ALA A 132 12.28 -5.95 -3.52
CA ALA A 132 11.98 -5.10 -4.68
C ALA A 132 12.79 -5.51 -5.93
N ILE A 133 14.09 -5.78 -5.78
CA ILE A 133 14.95 -6.20 -6.90
C ILE A 133 14.53 -7.57 -7.41
N VAL A 134 14.29 -8.55 -6.51
CA VAL A 134 13.82 -9.89 -6.92
C VAL A 134 12.50 -9.77 -7.68
N ALA A 135 11.54 -9.00 -7.18
CA ALA A 135 10.27 -8.77 -7.86
C ALA A 135 10.44 -8.13 -9.25
N SER A 136 11.34 -7.14 -9.35
CA SER A 136 11.63 -6.44 -10.62
C SER A 136 12.28 -7.35 -11.66
N VAL A 137 13.19 -8.23 -11.22
CA VAL A 137 13.80 -9.24 -12.10
C VAL A 137 12.75 -10.24 -12.59
N VAL A 138 11.90 -10.77 -11.70
CA VAL A 138 10.81 -11.67 -12.08
C VAL A 138 9.83 -10.99 -13.04
N LEU A 139 9.54 -9.72 -12.86
CA LEU A 139 8.68 -8.96 -13.76
C LEU A 139 9.26 -8.90 -15.19
N TYR A 140 10.58 -8.70 -15.31
CA TYR A 140 11.27 -8.52 -16.59
C TYR A 140 11.57 -9.84 -17.33
N LEU A 141 11.95 -10.90 -16.61
CA LEU A 141 12.37 -12.15 -17.22
C LEU A 141 11.25 -12.79 -18.07
N PRO A 142 11.60 -13.38 -19.23
CA PRO A 142 10.64 -14.11 -20.06
C PRO A 142 10.17 -15.41 -19.38
N ALA A 143 9.01 -15.92 -19.81
CA ALA A 143 8.55 -17.22 -19.39
C ALA A 143 9.58 -18.32 -19.76
N PRO A 144 9.76 -19.38 -18.94
CA PRO A 144 9.02 -19.69 -17.70
C PRO A 144 9.59 -19.04 -16.44
N TYR A 145 10.67 -18.24 -16.53
CA TYR A 145 11.40 -17.68 -15.38
C TYR A 145 10.79 -16.37 -14.86
N GLY A 146 9.91 -15.75 -15.61
CA GLY A 146 9.28 -14.48 -15.25
C GLY A 146 7.99 -14.24 -16.03
N LEU A 147 7.50 -12.99 -15.96
CA LEU A 147 6.21 -12.61 -16.56
C LEU A 147 6.34 -12.06 -17.98
N GLY A 148 7.56 -11.82 -18.47
CA GLY A 148 7.79 -11.35 -19.84
C GLY A 148 7.27 -9.94 -20.12
N HIS A 149 7.14 -9.11 -19.09
CA HIS A 149 6.68 -7.73 -19.24
C HIS A 149 7.78 -6.79 -19.79
N SER A 150 8.67 -7.33 -20.53
CA SER A 150 9.77 -6.81 -21.37
C SER A 150 10.03 -5.28 -21.39
N GLY A 151 9.85 -4.59 -20.27
CA GLY A 151 10.16 -3.17 -20.16
C GLY A 151 9.12 -2.19 -20.73
N MET A 152 7.96 -2.69 -21.14
CA MET A 152 6.88 -1.85 -21.67
C MET A 152 6.27 -0.97 -20.58
N VAL A 153 6.07 0.31 -20.90
CA VAL A 153 5.40 1.29 -20.07
C VAL A 153 4.39 2.05 -20.92
N PHE A 154 3.19 2.20 -20.38
CA PHE A 154 2.19 3.06 -20.99
C PHE A 154 2.43 4.52 -20.59
N VAL A 155 2.62 5.38 -21.59
CA VAL A 155 2.76 6.83 -21.43
C VAL A 155 1.48 7.48 -21.98
N PRO A 156 0.69 8.16 -21.15
CA PRO A 156 -0.50 8.85 -21.61
C PRO A 156 -0.21 9.76 -22.81
N PHE A 157 -1.06 9.73 -23.83
CA PHE A 157 -0.96 10.48 -25.09
C PHE A 157 0.17 10.05 -26.05
N VAL A 158 1.10 9.17 -25.63
CA VAL A 158 2.22 8.69 -26.45
C VAL A 158 2.01 7.24 -26.85
N GLY A 159 1.41 6.44 -25.98
CA GLY A 159 1.22 4.99 -26.13
C GLY A 159 2.26 4.17 -25.38
N GLN A 160 2.51 2.96 -25.85
CA GLN A 160 3.50 2.05 -25.23
C GLN A 160 4.93 2.43 -25.61
N LEU A 161 5.78 2.57 -24.61
CA LEU A 161 7.21 2.82 -24.74
C LEU A 161 7.99 1.64 -24.14
N ASP A 162 8.98 1.14 -24.86
CA ASP A 162 9.89 0.12 -24.33
C ASP A 162 11.10 0.78 -23.68
N VAL A 163 11.25 0.60 -22.37
CA VAL A 163 12.43 1.05 -21.60
C VAL A 163 13.44 -0.09 -21.40
N GLY A 164 13.17 -1.28 -21.95
CA GLY A 164 14.08 -2.42 -21.92
C GLY A 164 14.51 -2.82 -20.50
N ILE A 165 15.77 -3.19 -20.35
CA ILE A 165 16.35 -3.65 -19.08
C ILE A 165 16.29 -2.59 -17.96
N TYR A 166 16.19 -1.31 -18.30
CA TYR A 166 16.08 -0.22 -17.32
C TYR A 166 14.80 -0.32 -16.46
N VAL A 167 13.82 -1.12 -16.89
CA VAL A 167 12.65 -1.41 -16.07
C VAL A 167 13.03 -2.04 -14.72
N ILE A 168 14.11 -2.81 -14.64
CA ILE A 168 14.54 -3.47 -13.39
C ILE A 168 14.86 -2.44 -12.29
N PRO A 169 15.82 -1.52 -12.46
CA PRO A 169 16.09 -0.51 -11.43
C PRO A 169 14.91 0.45 -11.21
N ILE A 170 14.15 0.79 -12.25
CA ILE A 170 12.96 1.64 -12.14
C ILE A 170 11.88 0.95 -11.30
N ALA A 171 11.54 -0.29 -11.59
CA ALA A 171 10.55 -1.05 -10.84
C ALA A 171 10.99 -1.28 -9.39
N GLY A 172 12.28 -1.59 -9.17
CA GLY A 172 12.84 -1.71 -7.82
C GLY A 172 12.67 -0.42 -7.01
N LEU A 173 12.95 0.73 -7.60
CA LEU A 173 12.74 2.03 -6.97
C LEU A 173 11.26 2.31 -6.69
N ILE A 174 10.37 2.02 -7.64
CA ILE A 174 8.93 2.21 -7.50
C ILE A 174 8.40 1.35 -6.34
N ILE A 175 8.76 0.07 -6.27
CA ILE A 175 8.32 -0.84 -5.21
C ILE A 175 8.82 -0.33 -3.86
N TRP A 176 10.12 -0.05 -3.73
CA TRP A 176 10.72 0.43 -2.49
C TRP A 176 10.09 1.76 -2.04
N ALA A 177 9.93 2.72 -2.95
CA ALA A 177 9.35 4.03 -2.65
C ALA A 177 7.88 3.92 -2.24
N THR A 178 7.08 3.11 -2.93
CA THR A 178 5.65 2.93 -2.63
C THR A 178 5.46 2.25 -1.27
N VAL A 179 6.23 1.20 -0.97
CA VAL A 179 6.19 0.53 0.34
C VAL A 179 6.46 1.52 1.47
N ASN A 180 7.50 2.36 1.34
CA ASN A 180 7.83 3.35 2.36
C ASN A 180 6.79 4.49 2.42
N ALA A 181 6.27 4.94 1.29
CA ALA A 181 5.26 5.99 1.23
C ALA A 181 3.95 5.57 1.92
N VAL A 182 3.49 4.34 1.67
CA VAL A 182 2.30 3.78 2.33
C VAL A 182 2.56 3.60 3.83
N ASN A 183 3.75 3.10 4.22
CA ASN A 183 4.12 2.93 5.62
C ASN A 183 4.18 4.28 6.37
N ILE A 184 4.72 5.32 5.76
CA ILE A 184 4.73 6.69 6.32
C ILE A 184 3.31 7.24 6.49
N THR A 185 2.39 6.91 5.59
CA THR A 185 1.01 7.39 5.62
C THR A 185 0.16 6.72 6.70
N ASP A 186 0.59 5.56 7.22
CA ASP A 186 -0.13 4.81 8.28
C ASP A 186 0.08 5.43 9.68
N GLY A 187 -0.14 6.73 9.80
CA GLY A 187 0.04 7.49 11.04
C GLY A 187 -1.25 8.04 11.65
N VAL A 188 -2.40 7.89 10.98
CA VAL A 188 -3.72 8.37 11.41
C VAL A 188 -4.76 7.30 11.13
N ASP A 189 -5.71 7.09 12.07
CA ASP A 189 -6.79 6.12 11.97
C ASP A 189 -7.54 6.27 10.63
N GLY A 190 -7.63 5.16 9.89
CA GLY A 190 -8.33 5.07 8.61
C GLY A 190 -7.59 5.69 7.42
N LEU A 191 -6.55 6.51 7.60
CA LEU A 191 -5.94 7.27 6.51
C LEU A 191 -5.35 6.34 5.44
N SER A 192 -4.43 5.46 5.81
CA SER A 192 -3.81 4.51 4.89
C SER A 192 -4.82 3.52 4.31
N GLY A 193 -5.74 3.02 5.12
CA GLY A 193 -6.77 2.07 4.69
C GLY A 193 -7.71 2.64 3.63
N TRP A 194 -8.25 3.85 3.83
CA TRP A 194 -9.13 4.50 2.86
C TRP A 194 -8.41 4.90 1.57
N THR A 195 -7.19 5.45 1.66
CA THR A 195 -6.41 5.83 0.48
C THR A 195 -5.99 4.61 -0.34
N LEU A 196 -5.63 3.49 0.31
CA LEU A 196 -5.36 2.21 -0.36
C LEU A 196 -6.61 1.63 -1.03
N LEU A 197 -7.77 1.68 -0.35
CA LEU A 197 -9.04 1.22 -0.93
C LEU A 197 -9.33 1.94 -2.25
N VAL A 198 -9.20 3.27 -2.26
CA VAL A 198 -9.39 4.08 -3.47
C VAL A 198 -8.35 3.73 -4.54
N ALA A 199 -7.08 3.59 -4.15
CA ALA A 199 -6.00 3.28 -5.08
C ALA A 199 -6.17 1.90 -5.74
N PHE A 200 -6.51 0.87 -4.97
CA PHE A 200 -6.82 -0.45 -5.52
C PHE A 200 -8.08 -0.44 -6.38
N GLY A 201 -9.11 0.31 -5.98
CA GLY A 201 -10.30 0.51 -6.80
C GLY A 201 -9.99 1.14 -8.16
N ALA A 202 -9.14 2.16 -8.16
CA ALA A 202 -8.70 2.82 -9.39
C ALA A 202 -7.94 1.87 -10.32
N TYR A 203 -6.97 1.11 -9.79
CA TYR A 203 -6.26 0.09 -10.59
C TYR A 203 -7.17 -1.07 -11.01
N GLY A 204 -8.18 -1.43 -10.21
CA GLY A 204 -9.20 -2.40 -10.60
C GLY A 204 -10.01 -1.93 -11.81
N VAL A 205 -10.40 -0.65 -11.85
CA VAL A 205 -11.08 -0.05 -13.01
C VAL A 205 -10.14 0.05 -14.20
N ILE A 206 -8.89 0.48 -14.02
CA ILE A 206 -7.89 0.55 -15.10
C ILE A 206 -7.66 -0.85 -15.71
N ALA A 207 -7.52 -1.89 -14.88
CA ALA A 207 -7.36 -3.26 -15.34
C ALA A 207 -8.57 -3.78 -16.10
N PHE A 208 -9.78 -3.40 -15.67
CA PHE A 208 -11.03 -3.73 -16.38
C PHE A 208 -11.10 -3.06 -17.76
N LEU A 209 -10.75 -1.79 -17.84
CA LEU A 209 -10.79 -1.03 -19.10
C LEU A 209 -9.80 -1.56 -20.14
N ASN A 210 -8.64 -2.05 -19.70
CA ASN A 210 -7.63 -2.62 -20.59
C ASN A 210 -7.96 -4.05 -21.09
N GLY A 211 -8.94 -4.74 -20.50
CA GLY A 211 -9.45 -6.05 -20.94
C GLY A 211 -8.51 -7.25 -20.73
N ASP A 212 -7.19 -7.05 -20.83
CA ASP A 212 -6.18 -8.13 -20.75
C ASP A 212 -5.82 -8.50 -19.30
N PHE A 213 -6.25 -7.71 -18.31
CA PHE A 213 -5.84 -7.83 -16.90
C PHE A 213 -6.97 -8.25 -15.96
N THR A 214 -7.88 -9.14 -16.41
CA THR A 214 -9.07 -9.54 -15.63
C THR A 214 -8.74 -10.13 -14.25
N ASN A 215 -7.60 -10.84 -14.11
CA ASN A 215 -7.18 -11.37 -12.80
C ASN A 215 -6.59 -10.30 -11.89
N LEU A 216 -5.88 -9.35 -12.47
CA LEU A 216 -5.37 -8.21 -11.74
C LEU A 216 -6.53 -7.36 -11.21
N MET A 217 -7.57 -7.19 -12.02
CA MET A 217 -8.85 -6.60 -11.60
C MET A 217 -9.45 -7.35 -10.42
N ALA A 218 -9.56 -8.67 -10.49
CA ALA A 218 -10.11 -9.49 -9.42
C ALA A 218 -9.30 -9.36 -8.11
N LEU A 219 -7.96 -9.33 -8.20
CA LEU A 219 -7.08 -9.07 -7.05
C LEU A 219 -7.33 -7.68 -6.46
N CYS A 220 -7.40 -6.64 -7.31
CA CYS A 220 -7.67 -5.27 -6.87
C CYS A 220 -8.99 -5.17 -6.11
N PHE A 221 -10.07 -5.73 -6.63
CA PHE A 221 -11.37 -5.71 -5.95
C PHE A 221 -11.38 -6.57 -4.69
N THR A 222 -10.64 -7.70 -4.65
CA THR A 222 -10.45 -8.47 -3.41
C THR A 222 -9.77 -7.63 -2.33
N LEU A 223 -8.73 -6.86 -2.71
CA LEU A 223 -8.06 -5.91 -1.81
C LEU A 223 -8.99 -4.77 -1.36
N VAL A 224 -9.82 -4.23 -2.27
CA VAL A 224 -10.86 -3.23 -1.92
C VAL A 224 -11.80 -3.78 -0.84
N GLY A 225 -12.31 -4.99 -1.04
CA GLY A 225 -13.21 -5.62 -0.07
C GLY A 225 -12.55 -5.86 1.29
N ALA A 226 -11.32 -6.38 1.30
CA ALA A 226 -10.57 -6.60 2.52
C ALA A 226 -10.25 -5.29 3.27
N CYS A 227 -9.86 -4.24 2.55
CA CYS A 227 -9.64 -2.90 3.11
C CYS A 227 -10.95 -2.33 3.68
N ALA A 228 -12.08 -2.46 2.97
CA ALA A 228 -13.39 -2.00 3.46
C ALA A 228 -13.79 -2.71 4.76
N GLY A 229 -13.61 -4.02 4.83
CA GLY A 229 -13.86 -4.79 6.05
C GLY A 229 -12.94 -4.37 7.21
N TYR A 230 -11.66 -4.12 6.93
CA TYR A 230 -10.69 -3.65 7.92
C TYR A 230 -11.05 -2.25 8.45
N LEU A 231 -11.49 -1.34 7.59
CA LEU A 231 -11.85 0.03 7.95
C LEU A 231 -13.03 0.11 8.92
N TRP A 232 -13.88 -0.92 8.97
CA TRP A 232 -14.90 -1.05 10.01
C TRP A 232 -14.30 -1.04 11.42
N PHE A 233 -13.13 -1.64 11.58
CA PHE A 233 -12.42 -1.70 12.86
C PHE A 233 -11.39 -0.59 13.04
N ASN A 234 -10.89 -0.02 11.94
CA ASN A 234 -9.89 1.05 11.98
C ASN A 234 -10.50 2.46 11.90
N ALA A 235 -11.83 2.57 12.02
CA ALA A 235 -12.52 3.86 12.16
C ALA A 235 -12.13 4.53 13.47
N HIS A 236 -11.92 5.87 13.41
CA HIS A 236 -11.51 6.65 14.60
C HIS A 236 -12.64 6.70 15.67
N PRO A 237 -12.34 6.45 16.97
CA PRO A 237 -11.05 6.01 17.54
C PRO A 237 -10.80 4.51 17.30
N ALA A 238 -9.69 4.19 16.65
CA ALA A 238 -9.42 2.83 16.18
C ALA A 238 -8.92 1.92 17.33
N PRO A 239 -9.56 0.75 17.55
CA PRO A 239 -9.09 -0.26 18.51
C PRO A 239 -7.84 -1.02 18.03
N VAL A 240 -7.50 -0.94 16.74
CA VAL A 240 -6.38 -1.63 16.12
C VAL A 240 -5.82 -0.78 14.97
N ILE A 241 -4.49 -0.69 14.88
CA ILE A 241 -3.78 -0.06 13.76
C ILE A 241 -3.25 -1.12 12.79
N MET A 242 -3.05 -0.72 11.53
CA MET A 242 -2.60 -1.60 10.46
C MET A 242 -1.21 -2.19 10.78
N GLY A 243 -0.30 -1.36 11.23
CA GLY A 243 1.09 -1.71 11.51
C GLY A 243 1.94 -1.85 10.26
N ASP A 244 3.23 -2.07 10.49
CA ASP A 244 4.21 -2.22 9.41
C ASP A 244 3.93 -3.48 8.58
N LEU A 245 3.38 -4.53 9.21
CA LEU A 245 2.91 -5.73 8.53
C LEU A 245 1.93 -5.40 7.39
N GLY A 246 0.91 -4.61 7.67
CA GLY A 246 -0.13 -4.30 6.68
C GLY A 246 0.30 -3.23 5.69
N SER A 247 0.85 -2.12 6.17
CA SER A 247 1.22 -0.98 5.33
C SER A 247 2.30 -1.32 4.32
N MET A 248 3.34 -2.09 4.71
CA MET A 248 4.37 -2.55 3.78
C MET A 248 3.82 -3.58 2.77
N ALA A 249 3.01 -4.55 3.23
CA ALA A 249 2.40 -5.55 2.36
C ALA A 249 1.53 -4.91 1.27
N LEU A 250 0.66 -3.98 1.66
CA LEU A 250 -0.26 -3.32 0.73
C LEU A 250 0.45 -2.32 -0.19
N GLY A 251 1.48 -1.64 0.32
CA GLY A 251 2.35 -0.80 -0.51
C GLY A 251 3.08 -1.60 -1.59
N GLY A 252 3.61 -2.77 -1.25
CA GLY A 252 4.24 -3.69 -2.18
C GLY A 252 3.26 -4.24 -3.22
N ALA A 253 2.06 -4.66 -2.79
CA ALA A 253 1.00 -5.10 -3.69
C ALA A 253 0.59 -3.99 -4.67
N LEU A 254 0.38 -2.76 -4.20
CA LEU A 254 0.00 -1.61 -5.03
C LEU A 254 1.05 -1.32 -6.11
N ALA A 255 2.33 -1.32 -5.73
CA ALA A 255 3.43 -1.09 -6.67
C ALA A 255 3.49 -2.16 -7.76
N VAL A 256 3.39 -3.45 -7.38
CA VAL A 256 3.44 -4.55 -8.34
C VAL A 256 2.22 -4.55 -9.26
N ILE A 257 1.03 -4.24 -8.75
CA ILE A 257 -0.20 -4.09 -9.55
C ILE A 257 -0.01 -2.97 -10.60
N ALA A 258 0.53 -1.84 -10.20
CA ALA A 258 0.82 -0.73 -11.11
C ALA A 258 1.84 -1.10 -12.21
N LEU A 259 2.88 -1.85 -11.84
CA LEU A 259 3.91 -2.33 -12.77
C LEU A 259 3.36 -3.39 -13.73
N GLN A 260 2.61 -4.38 -13.23
CA GLN A 260 2.01 -5.44 -14.05
C GLN A 260 0.96 -4.92 -15.03
N SER A 261 0.19 -3.91 -14.62
CA SER A 261 -0.75 -3.25 -15.52
C SER A 261 -0.08 -2.36 -16.58
N GLN A 262 1.25 -2.20 -16.52
CA GLN A 262 2.05 -1.27 -17.35
C GLN A 262 1.65 0.21 -17.18
N GLN A 263 0.82 0.53 -16.19
CA GLN A 263 0.26 1.86 -15.90
C GLN A 263 0.95 2.54 -14.69
N TRP A 264 2.22 2.19 -14.43
CA TRP A 264 2.93 2.67 -13.25
C TRP A 264 3.21 4.17 -13.26
N LEU A 265 3.21 4.84 -14.42
CA LEU A 265 3.29 6.30 -14.50
C LEU A 265 2.06 7.01 -13.90
N LEU A 266 0.93 6.32 -13.81
CA LEU A 266 -0.27 6.83 -13.14
C LEU A 266 -0.22 6.63 -11.62
N LEU A 267 0.71 5.81 -11.10
CA LEU A 267 0.81 5.54 -9.67
C LEU A 267 0.98 6.79 -8.80
N PRO A 268 1.79 7.81 -9.17
CA PRO A 268 1.85 9.05 -8.40
C PRO A 268 0.52 9.82 -8.31
N MET A 269 -0.35 9.67 -9.29
CA MET A 269 -1.69 10.29 -9.29
C MET A 269 -2.66 9.47 -8.46
N VAL A 270 -2.71 8.15 -8.66
CA VAL A 270 -3.55 7.22 -7.88
C VAL A 270 -3.15 7.24 -6.40
N GLY A 271 -1.86 7.32 -6.12
CA GLY A 271 -1.27 7.36 -4.77
C GLY A 271 -0.86 8.77 -4.33
N ILE A 272 -1.52 9.83 -4.78
CA ILE A 272 -1.09 11.23 -4.55
C ILE A 272 -0.84 11.55 -3.07
N VAL A 273 -1.67 11.03 -2.18
CA VAL A 273 -1.50 11.22 -0.73
C VAL A 273 -0.23 10.54 -0.23
N PHE A 274 0.06 9.32 -0.67
CA PHE A 274 1.30 8.62 -0.31
C PHE A 274 2.53 9.40 -0.76
N VAL A 275 2.48 9.94 -1.99
CA VAL A 275 3.57 10.77 -2.54
C VAL A 275 3.76 12.04 -1.72
N VAL A 276 2.68 12.76 -1.39
CA VAL A 276 2.75 14.01 -0.62
C VAL A 276 3.26 13.76 0.80
N GLU A 277 2.80 12.70 1.47
CA GLU A 277 3.26 12.33 2.81
C GLU A 277 4.76 11.98 2.83
N ALA A 278 5.20 11.14 1.89
CA ALA A 278 6.61 10.78 1.76
C ALA A 278 7.49 11.99 1.42
N LEU A 279 7.08 12.80 0.43
CA LEU A 279 7.80 14.00 0.04
C LEU A 279 7.88 15.03 1.19
N SER A 280 6.80 15.21 1.95
CA SER A 280 6.78 16.12 3.10
C SER A 280 7.85 15.74 4.13
N SER A 281 8.01 14.43 4.38
CA SER A 281 9.04 13.90 5.28
C SER A 281 10.45 14.06 4.71
N PHE A 282 10.63 13.74 3.42
CA PHE A 282 11.92 13.88 2.74
C PHE A 282 12.39 15.32 2.71
N VAL A 283 11.52 16.26 2.28
CA VAL A 283 11.82 17.69 2.22
C VAL A 283 12.13 18.26 3.61
N GLN A 284 11.38 17.84 4.64
CA GLN A 284 11.65 18.24 6.02
C GLN A 284 13.06 17.84 6.49
N ILE A 285 13.43 16.56 6.26
CA ILE A 285 14.74 16.05 6.67
C ILE A 285 15.86 16.73 5.88
N TRP A 286 15.67 16.94 4.59
CA TRP A 286 16.64 17.64 3.74
C TRP A 286 16.82 19.09 4.18
N TYR A 287 15.74 19.84 4.37
CA TYR A 287 15.77 21.23 4.79
C TYR A 287 16.41 21.41 6.17
N TYR A 288 16.06 20.54 7.13
CA TYR A 288 16.65 20.53 8.46
C TYR A 288 18.18 20.32 8.42
N LYS A 289 18.65 19.35 7.60
CA LYS A 289 20.08 19.10 7.42
C LYS A 289 20.77 20.25 6.68
N TYR A 290 20.11 20.83 5.69
CA TYR A 290 20.64 21.97 4.92
C TYR A 290 20.84 23.20 5.83
N THR A 291 19.80 23.61 6.57
CA THR A 291 19.89 24.77 7.48
C THR A 291 20.92 24.57 8.58
N ARG A 292 20.98 23.36 9.15
CA ARG A 292 22.01 23.02 10.14
C ARG A 292 23.43 23.19 9.61
N ARG A 293 23.66 22.84 8.31
CA ARG A 293 24.98 22.96 7.68
C ARG A 293 25.33 24.39 7.29
N THR A 294 24.35 25.20 6.86
CA THR A 294 24.56 26.55 6.32
C THR A 294 24.53 27.63 7.37
N THR A 295 23.61 27.53 8.33
CA THR A 295 23.37 28.58 9.37
C THR A 295 23.80 28.16 10.77
N GLY A 296 24.24 26.90 10.95
CA GLY A 296 24.56 26.34 12.28
C GLY A 296 23.33 25.99 13.11
N THR A 297 22.17 26.55 12.80
CA THR A 297 20.90 26.31 13.53
C THR A 297 19.92 25.54 12.65
N PRO A 298 19.46 24.35 13.08
CA PRO A 298 18.50 23.57 12.31
C PRO A 298 17.11 24.20 12.35
N VAL A 299 16.51 24.43 11.19
CA VAL A 299 15.14 24.99 11.04
C VAL A 299 14.22 23.91 10.49
N ARG A 300 12.99 23.84 11.03
CA ARG A 300 11.93 22.96 10.52
C ARG A 300 11.02 23.72 9.56
N LEU A 301 10.76 23.17 8.38
CA LEU A 301 9.81 23.72 7.41
C LEU A 301 8.36 23.50 7.86
N LEU A 302 8.03 22.28 8.26
CA LEU A 302 6.76 21.89 8.86
C LEU A 302 6.93 21.82 10.39
N LYS A 303 5.89 22.11 11.15
CA LYS A 303 5.92 21.92 12.63
C LYS A 303 6.34 20.50 12.98
N MET A 304 5.81 19.52 12.22
CA MET A 304 6.18 18.11 12.28
C MET A 304 5.96 17.47 10.91
N ALA A 305 6.79 16.52 10.51
CA ALA A 305 6.60 15.68 9.34
C ALA A 305 6.27 14.24 9.79
N PRO A 306 5.50 13.48 9.03
CA PRO A 306 4.80 13.78 7.76
C PRO A 306 3.72 14.87 7.84
N LEU A 307 3.12 15.20 6.67
CA LEU A 307 2.14 16.30 6.55
C LEU A 307 0.92 16.13 7.48
N HIS A 308 0.39 14.91 7.64
CA HIS A 308 -0.74 14.65 8.54
C HIS A 308 -0.44 15.04 9.99
N HIS A 309 0.79 14.89 10.48
CA HIS A 309 1.19 15.36 11.79
C HIS A 309 1.21 16.88 11.88
N HIS A 310 1.71 17.56 10.83
CA HIS A 310 1.66 19.03 10.75
C HIS A 310 0.23 19.56 10.84
N LEU A 311 -0.68 18.95 10.07
CA LEU A 311 -2.09 19.33 10.05
C LEU A 311 -2.75 19.13 11.43
N ARG A 312 -2.43 18.01 12.10
CA ARG A 312 -2.93 17.76 13.46
C ARG A 312 -2.45 18.80 14.47
N ILE A 313 -1.17 19.18 14.45
CA ILE A 313 -0.63 20.24 15.33
C ILE A 313 -1.23 21.62 14.97
N THR A 314 -1.71 21.81 13.75
CA THR A 314 -2.41 23.04 13.34
C THR A 314 -3.90 23.05 13.64
N GLY A 315 -4.42 21.99 14.29
CA GLY A 315 -5.78 21.93 14.82
C GLY A 315 -6.79 21.09 14.01
N TRP A 316 -6.33 20.33 12.99
CA TRP A 316 -7.22 19.40 12.29
C TRP A 316 -7.41 18.13 13.12
N SER A 317 -8.66 17.62 13.19
CA SER A 317 -8.94 16.34 13.82
C SER A 317 -8.54 15.18 12.89
N ASN A 318 -8.26 14.00 13.47
CA ASN A 318 -7.94 12.78 12.69
C ASN A 318 -8.99 12.48 11.61
N PRO A 319 -10.32 12.49 11.89
CA PRO A 319 -11.34 12.29 10.87
C PRO A 319 -11.31 13.34 9.75
N GLN A 320 -11.03 14.63 10.07
CA GLN A 320 -10.91 15.67 9.05
C GLN A 320 -9.73 15.43 8.11
N ILE A 321 -8.58 15.01 8.64
CA ILE A 321 -7.40 14.67 7.84
C ILE A 321 -7.73 13.52 6.91
N THR A 322 -8.24 12.41 7.45
CA THR A 322 -8.60 11.21 6.69
C THR A 322 -9.61 11.53 5.58
N GLN A 323 -10.72 12.19 5.90
CA GLN A 323 -11.77 12.49 4.92
C GLN A 323 -11.27 13.38 3.78
N ARG A 324 -10.54 14.45 4.10
CA ARG A 324 -10.03 15.38 3.08
C ARG A 324 -8.98 14.72 2.18
N PHE A 325 -8.12 13.89 2.74
CA PHE A 325 -7.12 13.16 1.96
C PHE A 325 -7.76 12.10 1.06
N VAL A 326 -8.83 11.45 1.52
CA VAL A 326 -9.63 10.54 0.69
C VAL A 326 -10.28 11.28 -0.50
N VAL A 327 -10.83 12.47 -0.27
CA VAL A 327 -11.40 13.30 -1.36
C VAL A 327 -10.33 13.66 -2.39
N ILE A 328 -9.13 14.03 -1.95
CA ILE A 328 -8.00 14.33 -2.84
C ILE A 328 -7.60 13.07 -3.64
N THR A 329 -7.51 11.91 -2.96
CA THR A 329 -7.17 10.63 -3.61
C THR A 329 -8.23 10.24 -4.64
N LEU A 330 -9.52 10.38 -4.32
CA LEU A 330 -10.62 10.10 -5.26
C LEU A 330 -10.54 11.00 -6.50
N ALA A 331 -10.40 12.31 -6.31
CA ALA A 331 -10.33 13.27 -7.42
C ALA A 331 -9.12 12.98 -8.34
N SER A 332 -7.94 12.74 -7.76
CA SER A 332 -6.73 12.41 -8.52
C SER A 332 -6.84 11.05 -9.22
N SER A 333 -7.45 10.05 -8.57
CA SER A 333 -7.68 8.73 -9.18
C SER A 333 -8.65 8.78 -10.36
N MET A 334 -9.70 9.61 -10.30
CA MET A 334 -10.59 9.83 -11.45
C MET A 334 -9.85 10.39 -12.65
N VAL A 335 -8.93 11.33 -12.44
CA VAL A 335 -8.08 11.86 -13.51
C VAL A 335 -7.14 10.76 -14.05
N ALA A 336 -6.53 9.96 -13.17
CA ALA A 336 -5.68 8.85 -13.60
C ALA A 336 -6.44 7.81 -14.44
N ILE A 337 -7.65 7.44 -14.04
CA ILE A 337 -8.53 6.54 -14.82
C ILE A 337 -8.85 7.17 -16.19
N ALA A 338 -9.20 8.45 -16.24
CA ALA A 338 -9.50 9.14 -17.50
C ALA A 338 -8.28 9.19 -18.44
N LEU A 339 -7.06 9.29 -17.90
CA LEU A 339 -5.82 9.22 -18.68
C LEU A 339 -5.54 7.80 -19.18
N ALA A 340 -5.86 6.77 -18.38
CA ALA A 340 -5.72 5.37 -18.78
C ALA A 340 -6.69 4.98 -19.92
N MET A 341 -7.85 5.64 -20.04
CA MET A 341 -8.84 5.38 -21.13
C MET A 341 -8.42 5.91 -22.49
N ARG A 342 -7.40 6.77 -22.56
CA ARG A 342 -6.91 7.36 -23.82
C ARG A 342 -5.71 6.59 -24.39
N ALA A 343 -5.60 5.31 -24.02
CA ALA A 343 -4.60 4.37 -24.51
C ALA A 343 -4.97 3.79 -25.88
#